data_c44181fcd49abd482f6054e4f6996ace
#
_entry.id   c44181fcd49abd482f6054e4f6996ace
#
_cell.length_a   1.000
_cell.length_b   1.000
_cell.length_c   1.000
_cell.angle_alpha   90.00
_cell.angle_beta   90.00
_cell.angle_gamma   90.00
#
_symmetry.space_group_name_H-M   'P 1'
#
loop_
_entity.id
_entity.type
_entity.pdbx_description
1 polymer ?
#
loop_
_entity_poly.entity_id
_entity_poly.type
_entity_poly.pdbx_seq_one_letter_code
_entity_poly.pdbx_strand_id
1 'polypeptide(L)'
;ANSQQEPPKVIVYTEDRENIIFAKAILKGKAKGLNFVDVTFSCGNLIELAHKKVPAFCYPYSIIIVDGDVKNDRKYMDKIKGLDNILILPGNISPERLLAEFLYKLSDADPLWEGIRKGFTKQQCFRSIAYDEIIAGGEIGRQNAKKWFVSFLPYWGSNATRVITPLMQSLENDYLDFIKQFEKIKSNFEVLIG
;
A
#
# COMPACT_ATOMS: atom_id res chain seq x y z
N ALA A 1 -7.17 -26.73 -31.01
CA ALA A 1 -6.95 -26.35 -29.61
C ALA A 1 -6.95 -24.82 -29.51
N ASN A 2 -8.08 -24.25 -29.07
CA ASN A 2 -8.15 -22.82 -28.78
C ASN A 2 -7.37 -22.59 -27.48
N SER A 3 -6.10 -22.20 -27.60
CA SER A 3 -5.41 -21.57 -26.51
C SER A 3 -6.05 -20.19 -26.32
N GLN A 4 -7.01 -20.09 -25.40
CA GLN A 4 -7.44 -18.81 -24.90
C GLN A 4 -6.21 -18.19 -24.22
N GLN A 5 -5.51 -17.32 -24.93
CA GLN A 5 -4.49 -16.48 -24.33
C GLN A 5 -5.21 -15.63 -23.29
N GLU A 6 -4.83 -15.84 -22.02
CA GLU A 6 -5.26 -14.91 -20.95
C GLU A 6 -4.89 -13.49 -21.40
N PRO A 7 -5.80 -12.51 -21.21
CA PRO A 7 -5.48 -11.13 -21.56
C PRO A 7 -4.22 -10.70 -20.78
N PRO A 8 -3.33 -9.90 -21.39
CA PRO A 8 -2.12 -9.45 -20.75
C PRO A 8 -2.48 -8.73 -19.43
N LYS A 9 -1.84 -9.13 -18.34
CA LYS A 9 -2.00 -8.48 -17.04
C LYS A 9 -1.05 -7.30 -16.98
N VAL A 10 -1.56 -6.17 -16.51
CA VAL A 10 -0.71 -5.01 -16.22
C VAL A 10 0.11 -5.31 -14.96
N ILE A 11 1.41 -5.10 -15.06
CA ILE A 11 2.33 -5.28 -13.92
C ILE A 11 2.21 -4.05 -13.01
N VAL A 12 2.09 -4.31 -11.70
CA VAL A 12 2.10 -3.27 -10.67
C VAL A 12 3.32 -3.49 -9.80
N TYR A 13 4.29 -2.59 -9.89
CA TYR A 13 5.49 -2.63 -9.05
C TYR A 13 5.28 -1.92 -7.73
N THR A 14 5.71 -2.56 -6.65
CA THR A 14 5.77 -1.99 -5.30
C THR A 14 7.14 -2.21 -4.69
N GLU A 15 7.50 -1.41 -3.68
CA GLU A 15 8.76 -1.55 -2.97
C GLU A 15 8.87 -2.90 -2.26
N ASP A 16 7.81 -3.31 -1.57
CA ASP A 16 7.81 -4.51 -0.76
C ASP A 16 6.44 -5.23 -0.76
N ARG A 17 6.42 -6.40 -0.14
CA ARG A 17 5.24 -7.25 -0.03
C ARG A 17 4.15 -6.60 0.82
N GLU A 18 4.52 -5.85 1.83
CA GLU A 18 3.59 -5.16 2.71
C GLU A 18 2.74 -4.16 1.92
N ASN A 19 3.33 -3.44 1.01
CA ASN A 19 2.63 -2.53 0.10
C ASN A 19 1.63 -3.25 -0.80
N ILE A 20 1.95 -4.45 -1.25
CA ILE A 20 1.01 -5.29 -2.01
C ILE A 20 -0.22 -5.62 -1.17
N ILE A 21 -0.03 -6.02 0.08
CA ILE A 21 -1.13 -6.37 1.00
C ILE A 21 -2.05 -5.15 1.20
N PHE A 22 -1.48 -3.98 1.45
CA PHE A 22 -2.23 -2.73 1.60
C PHE A 22 -2.98 -2.38 0.32
N ALA A 23 -2.30 -2.37 -0.81
CA ALA A 23 -2.91 -2.00 -2.10
C ALA A 23 -4.08 -2.92 -2.46
N LYS A 24 -3.91 -4.23 -2.32
CA LYS A 24 -4.97 -5.20 -2.58
C LYS A 24 -6.16 -5.03 -1.65
N ALA A 25 -5.91 -4.77 -0.36
CA ALA A 25 -6.98 -4.55 0.62
C ALA A 25 -7.76 -3.25 0.35
N ILE A 26 -7.07 -2.19 -0.07
CA ILE A 26 -7.70 -0.91 -0.44
C ILE A 26 -8.51 -1.05 -1.74
N LEU A 27 -7.92 -1.66 -2.75
CA LEU A 27 -8.53 -1.77 -4.09
C LEU A 27 -9.64 -2.82 -4.15
N LYS A 28 -9.60 -3.82 -3.28
CA LYS A 28 -10.59 -4.92 -3.25
C LYS A 28 -10.79 -5.53 -4.64
N GLY A 29 -12.01 -5.65 -5.09
CA GLY A 29 -12.34 -6.20 -6.42
C GLY A 29 -11.85 -5.37 -7.62
N LYS A 30 -11.37 -4.15 -7.38
CA LYS A 30 -10.85 -3.26 -8.44
C LYS A 30 -9.45 -3.67 -8.94
N ALA A 31 -8.76 -4.56 -8.23
CA ALA A 31 -7.43 -5.04 -8.59
C ALA A 31 -7.43 -6.17 -9.65
N LYS A 32 -8.59 -6.55 -10.17
CA LYS A 32 -8.70 -7.57 -11.21
C LYS A 32 -7.90 -7.15 -12.47
N GLY A 33 -7.13 -8.07 -13.02
CA GLY A 33 -6.29 -7.81 -14.20
C GLY A 33 -4.93 -7.20 -13.87
N LEU A 34 -4.63 -6.95 -12.59
CA LEU A 34 -3.35 -6.42 -12.13
C LEU A 34 -2.47 -7.56 -11.58
N ASN A 35 -1.21 -7.56 -11.97
CA ASN A 35 -0.20 -8.47 -11.46
C ASN A 35 0.78 -7.73 -10.57
N PHE A 36 0.66 -7.89 -9.24
CA PHE A 36 1.50 -7.21 -8.27
C PHE A 36 2.85 -7.91 -8.12
N VAL A 37 3.91 -7.14 -8.23
CA VAL A 37 5.30 -7.60 -8.09
C VAL A 37 6.01 -6.70 -7.10
N ASP A 38 6.52 -7.28 -6.01
CA ASP A 38 7.44 -6.58 -5.12
C ASP A 38 8.85 -6.65 -5.75
N VAL A 39 9.49 -5.49 -5.75
CA VAL A 39 10.88 -5.36 -6.19
C VAL A 39 11.73 -4.94 -5.00
N THR A 40 12.99 -5.32 -4.99
CA THR A 40 13.92 -4.91 -3.93
C THR A 40 14.42 -3.47 -4.10
N PHE A 41 13.66 -2.65 -4.83
CA PHE A 41 13.98 -1.25 -5.07
C PHE A 41 13.17 -0.36 -4.12
N SER A 42 13.80 0.67 -3.59
CA SER A 42 13.08 1.71 -2.83
C SER A 42 12.08 2.47 -3.73
N CYS A 43 11.08 3.09 -3.11
CA CYS A 43 10.15 3.99 -3.83
C CYS A 43 10.90 5.04 -4.64
N GLY A 44 11.97 5.61 -4.09
CA GLY A 44 12.82 6.57 -4.79
C GLY A 44 13.45 6.01 -6.05
N ASN A 45 13.94 4.77 -6.01
CA ASN A 45 14.49 4.11 -7.18
C ASN A 45 13.43 3.82 -8.24
N LEU A 46 12.25 3.38 -7.84
CA LEU A 46 11.12 3.15 -8.76
C LEU A 46 10.71 4.45 -9.49
N ILE A 47 10.59 5.54 -8.75
CA ILE A 47 10.28 6.86 -9.30
C ILE A 47 11.38 7.30 -10.29
N GLU A 48 12.64 7.09 -9.93
CA GLU A 48 13.77 7.46 -10.78
C GLU A 48 13.79 6.68 -12.10
N LEU A 49 13.53 5.38 -12.05
CA LEU A 49 13.47 4.53 -13.24
C LEU A 49 12.34 4.98 -14.19
N ALA A 50 11.17 5.30 -13.65
CA ALA A 50 10.07 5.85 -14.42
C ALA A 50 10.40 7.26 -14.99
N HIS A 51 11.02 8.12 -14.18
CA HIS A 51 11.43 9.47 -14.59
C HIS A 51 12.45 9.44 -15.73
N LYS A 52 13.38 8.49 -15.70
CA LYS A 52 14.37 8.25 -16.77
C LYS A 52 13.79 7.51 -17.99
N LYS A 53 12.48 7.27 -18.01
CA LYS A 53 11.80 6.61 -19.13
C LYS A 53 12.29 5.19 -19.42
N VAL A 54 12.71 4.45 -18.38
CA VAL A 54 13.03 3.02 -18.53
C VAL A 54 11.74 2.28 -18.90
N PRO A 55 11.65 1.61 -20.09
CA PRO A 55 10.38 1.15 -20.65
C PRO A 55 9.55 0.28 -19.70
N ALA A 56 10.18 -0.66 -18.99
CA ALA A 56 9.48 -1.57 -18.08
C ALA A 56 8.74 -0.85 -16.95
N PHE A 57 9.14 0.39 -16.61
CA PHE A 57 8.59 1.18 -15.50
C PHE A 57 7.69 2.32 -15.97
N CYS A 58 7.28 2.32 -17.22
CA CYS A 58 6.48 3.35 -17.85
C CYS A 58 5.16 2.78 -18.39
N TYR A 59 4.20 3.69 -18.62
CA TYR A 59 3.06 3.38 -19.46
C TYR A 59 3.53 2.97 -20.88
N PRO A 60 2.97 1.96 -21.55
CA PRO A 60 1.81 1.14 -21.13
C PRO A 60 2.18 -0.17 -20.42
N TYR A 61 3.38 -0.33 -19.90
CA TYR A 61 3.88 -1.62 -19.41
C TYR A 61 3.60 -1.85 -17.92
N SER A 62 3.59 -0.79 -17.13
CA SER A 62 3.41 -0.95 -15.68
C SER A 62 2.75 0.25 -15.01
N ILE A 63 2.21 -0.04 -13.82
CA ILE A 63 1.81 0.92 -12.80
C ILE A 63 2.80 0.78 -11.64
N ILE A 64 3.14 1.88 -11.00
CA ILE A 64 4.00 1.88 -9.80
C ILE A 64 3.18 2.40 -8.63
N ILE A 65 3.18 1.67 -7.52
CA ILE A 65 2.59 2.13 -6.26
C ILE A 65 3.72 2.47 -5.30
N VAL A 66 3.67 3.68 -4.75
CA VAL A 66 4.65 4.19 -3.80
C VAL A 66 3.98 4.57 -2.48
N ASP A 67 4.76 4.59 -1.40
CA ASP A 67 4.29 4.96 -0.07
C ASP A 67 3.81 6.41 -0.01
N GLY A 68 2.88 6.67 0.91
CA GLY A 68 2.35 8.02 1.12
C GLY A 68 3.38 9.02 1.63
N ASP A 69 4.47 8.59 2.23
CA ASP A 69 5.54 9.45 2.73
C ASP A 69 6.33 10.17 1.64
N VAL A 70 6.26 9.71 0.38
CA VAL A 70 6.86 10.43 -0.76
C VAL A 70 6.27 11.82 -0.94
N LYS A 71 5.06 12.07 -0.45
CA LYS A 71 4.42 13.40 -0.48
C LYS A 71 5.21 14.46 0.30
N ASN A 72 6.02 14.02 1.26
CA ASN A 72 6.87 14.90 2.07
C ASN A 72 8.19 15.26 1.38
N ASP A 73 8.51 14.61 0.27
CA ASP A 73 9.72 14.85 -0.50
C ASP A 73 9.40 15.59 -1.80
N ARG A 74 9.69 16.89 -1.79
CA ARG A 74 9.43 17.75 -2.95
C ARG A 74 10.14 17.27 -4.21
N LYS A 75 11.34 16.73 -4.09
CA LYS A 75 12.13 16.24 -5.23
C LYS A 75 11.43 15.07 -5.92
N TYR A 76 10.91 14.12 -5.15
CA TYR A 76 10.12 13.02 -5.71
C TYR A 76 8.80 13.50 -6.27
N MET A 77 8.10 14.39 -5.57
CA MET A 77 6.82 14.91 -6.06
C MET A 77 6.98 15.66 -7.38
N ASP A 78 8.06 16.41 -7.57
CA ASP A 78 8.35 17.11 -8.82
C ASP A 78 8.58 16.13 -9.98
N LYS A 79 9.22 14.99 -9.73
CA LYS A 79 9.38 13.90 -10.72
C LYS A 79 8.07 13.22 -11.05
N ILE A 80 7.24 12.95 -10.04
CA ILE A 80 5.95 12.28 -10.19
C ILE A 80 4.97 13.09 -11.03
N LYS A 81 5.00 14.42 -10.95
CA LYS A 81 4.09 15.29 -11.73
C LYS A 81 4.11 15.04 -13.24
N GLY A 82 5.25 14.62 -13.78
CA GLY A 82 5.40 14.31 -15.20
C GLY A 82 5.08 12.86 -15.58
N LEU A 83 4.61 12.05 -14.64
CA LEU A 83 4.37 10.63 -14.82
C LEU A 83 2.87 10.30 -14.68
N ASP A 84 2.38 9.43 -15.54
CA ASP A 84 0.96 9.07 -15.64
C ASP A 84 0.64 7.66 -15.12
N ASN A 85 1.63 6.97 -14.55
CA ASN A 85 1.52 5.60 -14.06
C ASN A 85 1.90 5.42 -12.59
N ILE A 86 2.04 6.51 -11.84
CA ILE A 86 2.40 6.46 -10.41
C ILE A 86 1.15 6.65 -9.56
N LEU A 87 0.95 5.73 -8.63
CA LEU A 87 -0.12 5.77 -7.66
C LEU A 87 0.48 5.88 -6.25
N ILE A 88 0.08 6.89 -5.50
CA ILE A 88 0.59 7.13 -4.14
C ILE A 88 -0.44 6.59 -3.13
N LEU A 89 -0.01 5.74 -2.21
CA LEU A 89 -0.88 5.22 -1.16
C LEU A 89 -1.45 6.34 -0.27
N PRO A 90 -2.65 6.15 0.29
CA PRO A 90 -3.26 7.13 1.19
C PRO A 90 -2.39 7.42 2.42
N GLY A 91 -2.55 8.62 2.97
CA GLY A 91 -1.76 9.09 4.10
C GLY A 91 -0.46 9.78 3.66
N ASN A 92 0.34 10.20 4.63
CA ASN A 92 1.61 10.91 4.43
C ASN A 92 2.79 10.28 5.18
N ILE A 93 2.59 9.07 5.67
CA ILE A 93 3.60 8.23 6.31
C ILE A 93 3.54 6.82 5.71
N SER A 94 4.47 5.95 6.07
CA SER A 94 4.45 4.57 5.58
C SER A 94 3.17 3.84 5.99
N PRO A 95 2.68 2.87 5.19
CA PRO A 95 1.45 2.15 5.50
C PRO A 95 1.47 1.44 6.86
N GLU A 96 2.60 0.87 7.24
CA GLU A 96 2.76 0.17 8.52
C GLU A 96 2.58 1.12 9.71
N ARG A 97 3.17 2.31 9.61
CA ARG A 97 3.06 3.34 10.66
C ARG A 97 1.64 3.92 10.72
N LEU A 98 1.03 4.10 9.57
CA LEU A 98 -0.34 4.57 9.47
C LEU A 98 -1.31 3.60 10.16
N LEU A 99 -1.13 2.29 9.91
CA LEU A 99 -1.89 1.25 10.58
C LEU A 99 -1.65 1.24 12.09
N ALA A 100 -0.39 1.33 12.51
CA ALA A 100 -0.04 1.36 13.93
C ALA A 100 -0.68 2.55 14.66
N GLU A 101 -0.63 3.75 14.08
CA GLU A 101 -1.28 4.94 14.65
C GLU A 101 -2.79 4.76 14.77
N PHE A 102 -3.43 4.23 13.76
CA PHE A 102 -4.87 3.97 13.77
C PHE A 102 -5.25 2.99 14.88
N LEU A 103 -4.58 1.85 14.95
CA LEU A 103 -4.86 0.82 15.94
C LEU A 103 -4.56 1.28 17.37
N TYR A 104 -3.51 2.05 17.56
CA TYR A 104 -3.16 2.57 18.89
C TYR A 104 -4.20 3.56 19.44
N LYS A 105 -4.85 4.32 18.57
CA LYS A 105 -5.92 5.26 18.97
C LYS A 105 -7.24 4.58 19.33
N LEU A 106 -7.42 3.31 18.95
CA LEU A 106 -8.60 2.55 19.33
C LEU A 106 -8.62 2.30 20.84
N SER A 107 -9.80 2.32 21.46
CA SER A 107 -9.96 1.90 22.85
C SER A 107 -9.67 0.40 23.01
N ASP A 108 -9.33 -0.01 24.22
CA ASP A 108 -9.12 -1.44 24.53
C ASP A 108 -10.38 -2.29 24.27
N ALA A 109 -11.54 -1.69 24.38
CA ALA A 109 -12.85 -2.33 24.19
C ALA A 109 -13.39 -2.21 22.76
N ASP A 110 -12.62 -1.67 21.81
CA ASP A 110 -13.09 -1.50 20.44
C ASP A 110 -13.43 -2.86 19.80
N PRO A 111 -14.60 -2.99 19.16
CA PRO A 111 -15.01 -4.25 18.52
C PRO A 111 -14.05 -4.75 17.44
N LEU A 112 -13.21 -3.88 16.88
CA LEU A 112 -12.24 -4.27 15.84
C LEU A 112 -11.27 -5.33 16.35
N TRP A 113 -10.89 -5.29 17.62
CA TRP A 113 -9.96 -6.29 18.20
C TRP A 113 -10.50 -7.71 18.08
N GLU A 114 -11.75 -7.93 18.47
CA GLU A 114 -12.43 -9.23 18.27
C GLU A 114 -12.60 -9.57 16.79
N GLY A 115 -12.79 -8.58 15.93
CA GLY A 115 -12.89 -8.76 14.48
C GLY A 115 -11.56 -9.20 13.83
N ILE A 116 -10.43 -8.89 14.43
CA ILE A 116 -9.12 -9.35 13.98
C ILE A 116 -8.96 -10.84 14.33
N ARG A 117 -9.20 -11.18 15.57
CA ARG A 117 -9.19 -12.55 16.08
C ARG A 117 -9.92 -12.60 17.41
N LYS A 118 -10.67 -13.68 17.64
CA LYS A 118 -11.34 -13.89 18.92
C LYS A 118 -10.35 -13.84 20.10
N GLY A 119 -10.61 -12.97 21.07
CA GLY A 119 -9.77 -12.77 22.25
C GLY A 119 -8.49 -11.96 21.97
N PHE A 120 -8.35 -11.35 20.81
CA PHE A 120 -7.22 -10.48 20.51
C PHE A 120 -7.39 -9.14 21.21
N THR A 121 -6.30 -8.59 21.73
CA THR A 121 -6.29 -7.34 22.49
C THR A 121 -5.29 -6.34 21.94
N LYS A 122 -5.51 -5.06 22.26
CA LYS A 122 -4.57 -3.98 21.94
C LYS A 122 -3.18 -4.26 22.54
N GLN A 123 -3.12 -4.81 23.76
CA GLN A 123 -1.85 -5.17 24.41
C GLN A 123 -1.08 -6.22 23.60
N GLN A 124 -1.77 -7.22 23.07
CA GLN A 124 -1.15 -8.24 22.20
C GLN A 124 -0.65 -7.63 20.88
N CYS A 125 -1.39 -6.67 20.33
CA CYS A 125 -1.01 -5.98 19.08
C CYS A 125 0.36 -5.29 19.20
N PHE A 126 0.64 -4.67 20.34
CA PHE A 126 1.88 -3.91 20.57
C PHE A 126 2.86 -4.59 21.55
N ARG A 127 2.73 -5.91 21.71
CA ARG A 127 3.55 -6.67 22.65
C ARG A 127 4.97 -6.91 22.17
N SER A 128 5.13 -7.24 20.89
CA SER A 128 6.45 -7.56 20.30
C SER A 128 7.30 -6.32 20.11
N ILE A 129 6.67 -5.23 19.70
CA ILE A 129 7.30 -3.92 19.51
C ILE A 129 6.33 -2.87 20.04
N ALA A 130 6.79 -2.03 20.96
CA ALA A 130 5.98 -0.97 21.54
C ALA A 130 5.65 0.11 20.49
N TYR A 131 4.50 0.73 20.65
CA TYR A 131 4.05 1.79 19.73
C TYR A 131 5.08 2.91 19.55
N ASP A 132 5.69 3.37 20.64
CA ASP A 132 6.69 4.44 20.59
C ASP A 132 7.92 4.07 19.74
N GLU A 133 8.29 2.79 19.72
CA GLU A 133 9.37 2.28 18.88
C GLU A 133 8.99 2.22 17.40
N ILE A 134 7.71 1.97 17.12
CA ILE A 134 7.19 1.91 15.75
C ILE A 134 7.16 3.30 15.12
N ILE A 135 6.78 4.32 15.88
CA ILE A 135 6.67 5.71 15.41
C ILE A 135 7.95 6.51 15.56
N ALA A 136 9.00 5.94 16.13
CA ALA A 136 10.30 6.58 16.27
C ALA A 136 10.82 7.07 14.92
N GLY A 137 11.53 8.19 14.92
CA GLY A 137 12.11 8.76 13.70
C GLY A 137 13.25 7.93 13.12
N GLY A 138 13.60 8.22 11.89
CA GLY A 138 14.76 7.65 11.20
C GLY A 138 14.60 6.19 10.80
N GLU A 139 15.72 5.58 10.45
CA GLU A 139 15.79 4.21 9.91
C GLU A 139 15.36 3.15 10.94
N ILE A 140 15.69 3.36 12.20
CA ILE A 140 15.33 2.42 13.29
C ILE A 140 13.81 2.31 13.41
N GLY A 141 13.10 3.44 13.44
CA GLY A 141 11.64 3.46 13.50
C GLY A 141 11.00 2.82 12.27
N ARG A 142 11.55 3.04 11.09
CA ARG A 142 11.11 2.41 9.85
C ARG A 142 11.24 0.89 9.91
N GLN A 143 12.37 0.38 10.36
CA GLN A 143 12.61 -1.06 10.51
C GLN A 143 11.69 -1.67 11.59
N ASN A 144 11.49 -0.99 12.69
CA ASN A 144 10.58 -1.43 13.75
C ASN A 144 9.13 -1.52 13.25
N ALA A 145 8.67 -0.55 12.47
CA ALA A 145 7.35 -0.57 11.86
C ALA A 145 7.15 -1.78 10.95
N LYS A 146 8.12 -2.08 10.11
CA LYS A 146 8.08 -3.27 9.23
C LYS A 146 8.08 -4.57 10.02
N LYS A 147 8.94 -4.69 11.04
CA LYS A 147 8.98 -5.87 11.91
C LYS A 147 7.66 -6.07 12.65
N TRP A 148 7.10 -5.01 13.19
CA TRP A 148 5.81 -5.05 13.85
C TRP A 148 4.71 -5.51 12.89
N PHE A 149 4.65 -4.94 11.70
CA PHE A 149 3.66 -5.30 10.70
C PHE A 149 3.73 -6.80 10.34
N VAL A 150 4.93 -7.31 10.11
CA VAL A 150 5.15 -8.74 9.81
C VAL A 150 4.72 -9.62 10.99
N SER A 151 5.02 -9.23 12.22
CA SER A 151 4.60 -9.98 13.43
C SER A 151 3.08 -9.98 13.63
N PHE A 152 2.40 -8.95 13.14
CA PHE A 152 0.95 -8.79 13.25
C PHE A 152 0.18 -9.54 12.15
N LEU A 153 0.77 -9.76 10.97
CA LEU A 153 0.15 -10.44 9.82
C LEU A 153 -0.54 -11.77 10.16
N PRO A 154 0.01 -12.67 10.99
CA PRO A 154 -0.65 -13.94 11.30
C PRO A 154 -2.03 -13.79 11.94
N TYR A 155 -2.31 -12.65 12.56
CA TYR A 155 -3.58 -12.40 13.22
C TYR A 155 -4.68 -11.89 12.29
N TRP A 156 -4.32 -11.19 11.24
CA TRP A 156 -5.28 -10.56 10.32
C TRP A 156 -5.10 -10.93 8.84
N GLY A 157 -3.98 -11.48 8.45
CA GLY A 157 -3.54 -11.96 7.13
C GLY A 157 -4.61 -12.02 6.04
N SER A 158 -5.35 -13.13 5.97
CA SER A 158 -6.41 -13.33 4.97
C SER A 158 -7.60 -12.36 5.10
N ASN A 159 -7.71 -11.65 6.22
CA ASN A 159 -8.77 -10.68 6.51
C ASN A 159 -8.26 -9.24 6.55
N ALA A 160 -7.20 -8.93 5.83
CA ALA A 160 -6.60 -7.59 5.80
C ALA A 160 -7.64 -6.49 5.55
N THR A 161 -8.63 -6.74 4.71
CA THR A 161 -9.71 -5.79 4.41
C THR A 161 -10.49 -5.38 5.66
N ARG A 162 -10.68 -6.28 6.65
CA ARG A 162 -11.39 -5.97 7.91
C ARG A 162 -10.69 -4.89 8.72
N VAL A 163 -9.37 -4.81 8.62
CA VAL A 163 -8.56 -3.83 9.36
C VAL A 163 -8.34 -2.57 8.51
N ILE A 164 -8.03 -2.74 7.24
CA ILE A 164 -7.69 -1.61 6.35
C ILE A 164 -8.92 -0.81 5.95
N THR A 165 -10.10 -1.41 5.84
CA THR A 165 -11.33 -0.66 5.54
C THR A 165 -11.65 0.40 6.61
N PRO A 166 -11.67 0.11 7.92
CA PRO A 166 -11.84 1.16 8.94
C PRO A 166 -10.73 2.21 8.92
N LEU A 167 -9.49 1.81 8.65
CA LEU A 167 -8.38 2.74 8.49
C LEU A 167 -8.66 3.73 7.34
N MET A 168 -9.11 3.23 6.18
CA MET A 168 -9.46 4.08 5.04
C MET A 168 -10.65 4.98 5.32
N GLN A 169 -11.62 4.54 6.09
CA GLN A 169 -12.73 5.38 6.56
C GLN A 169 -12.23 6.55 7.42
N SER A 170 -11.21 6.34 8.23
CA SER A 170 -10.58 7.40 9.02
C SER A 170 -9.77 8.40 8.19
N LEU A 171 -9.43 8.03 6.95
CA LEU A 171 -8.67 8.83 6.00
C LEU A 171 -9.49 9.12 4.73
N GLU A 172 -10.76 9.42 4.90
CA GLU A 172 -11.74 9.47 3.81
C GLU A 172 -11.27 10.28 2.60
N ASN A 173 -10.77 11.49 2.81
CA ASN A 173 -10.32 12.35 1.71
C ASN A 173 -9.12 11.74 0.96
N ASP A 174 -8.12 11.24 1.66
CA ASP A 174 -6.95 10.62 1.06
C ASP A 174 -7.33 9.31 0.34
N TYR A 175 -8.26 8.55 0.91
CA TYR A 175 -8.79 7.35 0.28
C TYR A 175 -9.54 7.65 -1.02
N LEU A 176 -10.41 8.65 -1.01
CA LEU A 176 -11.16 9.05 -2.20
C LEU A 176 -10.23 9.58 -3.31
N ASP A 177 -9.22 10.36 -2.95
CA ASP A 177 -8.20 10.84 -3.89
C ASP A 177 -7.42 9.68 -4.50
N PHE A 178 -7.04 8.70 -3.69
CA PHE A 178 -6.36 7.50 -4.15
C PHE A 178 -7.22 6.72 -5.16
N ILE A 179 -8.48 6.48 -4.85
CA ILE A 179 -9.40 5.75 -5.74
C ILE A 179 -9.61 6.54 -7.05
N LYS A 180 -9.75 7.85 -6.97
CA LYS A 180 -9.90 8.71 -8.15
C LYS A 180 -8.67 8.64 -9.06
N GLN A 181 -7.47 8.68 -8.50
CA GLN A 181 -6.23 8.53 -9.25
C GLN A 181 -6.11 7.12 -9.84
N PHE A 182 -6.48 6.10 -9.07
CA PHE A 182 -6.48 4.72 -9.56
C PHE A 182 -7.42 4.55 -10.76
N GLU A 183 -8.64 5.04 -10.70
CA GLU A 183 -9.60 4.97 -11.80
C GLU A 183 -9.10 5.72 -13.04
N LYS A 184 -8.46 6.87 -12.87
CA LYS A 184 -7.84 7.62 -13.96
C LYS A 184 -6.72 6.83 -14.63
N ILE A 185 -5.82 6.25 -13.84
CA ILE A 185 -4.72 5.42 -14.36
C ILE A 185 -5.30 4.17 -15.04
N LYS A 186 -6.24 3.49 -14.39
CA LYS A 186 -6.89 2.30 -14.93
C LYS A 186 -7.53 2.56 -16.30
N SER A 187 -8.19 3.68 -16.49
CA SER A 187 -8.80 4.03 -17.78
C SER A 187 -7.79 4.07 -18.92
N ASN A 188 -6.56 4.50 -18.65
CA ASN A 188 -5.47 4.47 -19.64
C ASN A 188 -5.01 3.04 -19.99
N PHE A 189 -5.25 2.08 -19.11
CA PHE A 189 -4.86 0.67 -19.27
C PHE A 189 -6.03 -0.25 -19.66
N GLU A 190 -7.25 0.28 -19.83
CA GLU A 190 -8.46 -0.55 -20.07
C GLU A 190 -8.31 -1.49 -21.26
N VAL A 191 -7.67 -1.04 -22.34
CA VAL A 191 -7.42 -1.86 -23.53
C VAL A 191 -6.53 -3.06 -23.20
N LEU A 192 -5.67 -2.95 -22.18
CA LEU A 192 -4.72 -3.98 -21.76
C LEU A 192 -5.30 -4.89 -20.66
N ILE A 193 -6.20 -4.35 -19.84
CA ILE A 193 -6.81 -5.09 -18.73
C ILE A 193 -8.06 -5.86 -19.19
N GLY A 194 -8.67 -5.41 -20.27
CA GLY A 194 -9.85 -6.03 -20.86
C GLY A 194 -11.10 -5.85 -20.07
#